data_e18076dc64b8d74863f7b316e6450a99
#
_entry.id   e18076dc64b8d74863f7b316e6450a99
#
_cell.length_a   1.000
_cell.length_b   1.000
_cell.length_c   1.000
_cell.angle_alpha   90.00
_cell.angle_beta   90.00
_cell.angle_gamma   90.00
#
_symmetry.space_group_name_H-M   'P 1'
#
loop_
_entity.id
_entity.type
_entity.pdbx_description
1 polymer ?
#
loop_
_entity_poly.entity_id
_entity_poly.type
_entity_poly.pdbx_seq_one_letter_code
_entity_poly.pdbx_strand_id
1 'polypeptide(L)'
;MPLYPPKLHQTTDRQKMIAVIEHFPLGMLVSAQHNQPLITHTPVIYNHTTQRLVAHIDIHNPQVAHLQNDHEVTVVFKGPDTYISPSVYKTPQLPTWNYIIVHLTGKVRPID
;
A
#
# COMPACT_ATOMS: atom_id res chain seq x y z
N MET A 1 14.17 2.68 -8.36
CA MET A 1 13.20 1.70 -8.89
C MET A 1 13.40 0.35 -8.25
N PRO A 2 12.35 -0.25 -7.71
CA PRO A 2 12.49 -1.62 -7.19
C PRO A 2 12.89 -2.59 -8.31
N LEU A 3 13.64 -3.62 -7.96
CA LEU A 3 14.04 -4.65 -8.91
C LEU A 3 12.94 -5.66 -9.17
N TYR A 4 11.94 -5.75 -8.29
CA TYR A 4 10.83 -6.66 -8.41
C TYR A 4 9.53 -5.96 -8.02
N PRO A 5 8.44 -6.18 -8.74
CA PRO A 5 8.31 -7.05 -9.93
C PRO A 5 9.06 -6.48 -11.14
N PRO A 6 9.14 -7.22 -12.26
CA PRO A 6 9.80 -6.69 -13.47
C PRO A 6 9.20 -5.37 -13.91
N LYS A 7 10.01 -4.51 -14.52
CA LYS A 7 9.59 -3.17 -14.96
C LYS A 7 8.31 -3.17 -15.78
N LEU A 8 8.11 -4.20 -16.58
CA LEU A 8 6.91 -4.34 -17.41
C LEU A 8 5.62 -4.34 -16.57
N HIS A 9 5.71 -4.78 -15.31
CA HIS A 9 4.59 -4.87 -14.38
C HIS A 9 4.54 -3.71 -13.40
N GLN A 10 5.33 -2.66 -13.60
CA GLN A 10 5.38 -1.51 -12.72
C GLN A 10 4.86 -0.26 -13.41
N THR A 11 4.32 0.66 -12.62
CA THR A 11 4.02 2.00 -13.08
C THR A 11 4.44 3.02 -12.03
N THR A 12 4.85 4.18 -12.50
CA THR A 12 5.11 5.35 -11.66
C THR A 12 4.08 6.44 -11.92
N ASP A 13 3.00 6.12 -12.62
CA ASP A 13 1.93 7.08 -12.89
C ASP A 13 1.20 7.41 -11.59
N ARG A 14 1.45 8.61 -11.08
CA ARG A 14 0.92 9.08 -9.81
C ARG A 14 -0.61 9.13 -9.80
N GLN A 15 -1.22 9.53 -10.91
CA GLN A 15 -2.68 9.61 -10.99
C GLN A 15 -3.32 8.23 -10.87
N LYS A 16 -2.71 7.21 -11.47
CA LYS A 16 -3.21 5.83 -11.35
C LYS A 16 -3.08 5.33 -9.92
N MET A 17 -1.97 5.65 -9.25
CA MET A 17 -1.77 5.26 -7.85
C MET A 17 -2.81 5.92 -6.94
N ILE A 18 -3.07 7.21 -7.14
CA ILE A 18 -4.08 7.94 -6.36
C ILE A 18 -5.46 7.34 -6.59
N ALA A 19 -5.79 6.98 -7.84
CA ALA A 19 -7.08 6.36 -8.15
C ALA A 19 -7.27 5.05 -7.38
N VAL A 20 -6.23 4.22 -7.27
CA VAL A 20 -6.29 2.99 -6.47
C VAL A 20 -6.55 3.32 -5.00
N ILE A 21 -5.85 4.29 -4.45
CA ILE A 21 -6.03 4.70 -3.05
C ILE A 21 -7.46 5.16 -2.80
N GLU A 22 -8.01 5.95 -3.71
CA GLU A 22 -9.36 6.51 -3.53
C GLU A 22 -10.45 5.47 -3.69
N HIS A 23 -10.27 4.49 -4.56
CA HIS A 23 -11.25 3.42 -4.77
C HIS A 23 -11.11 2.27 -3.78
N PHE A 24 -9.92 2.07 -3.21
CA PHE A 24 -9.63 0.98 -2.28
C PHE A 24 -8.89 1.55 -1.05
N PRO A 25 -9.58 2.36 -0.26
CA PRO A 25 -8.91 3.16 0.79
C PRO A 25 -8.50 2.39 2.03
N LEU A 26 -8.90 1.13 2.18
CA LEU A 26 -8.46 0.36 3.34
C LEU A 26 -6.98 0.01 3.18
N GLY A 27 -6.12 0.88 3.71
CA GLY A 27 -4.69 0.72 3.62
C GLY A 27 -4.12 -0.18 4.70
N MET A 28 -3.01 -0.80 4.40
CA MET A 28 -2.23 -1.59 5.35
C MET A 28 -1.01 -0.76 5.74
N LEU A 29 -1.01 -0.26 6.97
CA LEU A 29 0.08 0.55 7.50
C LEU A 29 1.13 -0.35 8.12
N VAL A 30 2.33 -0.33 7.56
CA VAL A 30 3.44 -1.18 7.98
C VAL A 30 4.54 -0.32 8.56
N SER A 31 4.96 -0.64 9.77
CA SER A 31 6.11 -0.01 10.41
C SER A 31 6.97 -1.07 11.07
N ALA A 32 8.24 -0.76 11.29
CA ALA A 32 9.15 -1.67 11.96
C ALA A 32 10.05 -0.91 12.89
N GLN A 33 10.36 -1.56 14.03
CA GLN A 33 11.30 -1.04 15.01
C GLN A 33 11.94 -2.24 15.72
N HIS A 34 13.26 -2.20 15.86
CA HIS A 34 14.00 -3.30 16.50
C HIS A 34 13.70 -4.67 15.86
N ASN A 35 13.62 -4.71 14.53
CA ASN A 35 13.31 -5.90 13.73
C ASN A 35 11.92 -6.48 13.99
N GLN A 36 11.02 -5.69 14.58
CA GLN A 36 9.64 -6.13 14.80
C GLN A 36 8.69 -5.31 13.94
N PRO A 37 8.04 -5.94 12.95
CA PRO A 37 7.03 -5.25 12.17
C PRO A 37 5.70 -5.19 12.91
N LEU A 38 5.00 -4.08 12.77
CA LEU A 38 3.61 -3.93 13.19
C LEU A 38 2.78 -3.53 11.99
N ILE A 39 1.57 -4.04 11.92
CA ILE A 39 0.69 -3.83 10.78
C ILE A 39 -0.70 -3.46 11.29
N THR A 40 -1.26 -2.40 10.74
CA THR A 40 -2.64 -1.98 11.02
C THR A 40 -3.36 -1.75 9.70
N HIS A 41 -4.58 -2.26 9.59
CA HIS A 41 -5.46 -1.95 8.46
C HIS A 41 -6.38 -0.79 8.88
N THR A 42 -6.35 0.29 8.11
CA THR A 42 -7.15 1.47 8.40
C THR A 42 -7.50 2.20 7.12
N PRO A 43 -8.67 2.83 7.05
CA PRO A 43 -8.95 3.71 5.91
C PRO A 43 -7.95 4.86 5.87
N VAL A 44 -7.47 5.15 4.66
CA VAL A 44 -6.50 6.22 4.42
C VAL A 44 -7.07 7.14 3.36
N ILE A 45 -6.99 8.43 3.60
CA ILE A 45 -7.53 9.45 2.71
C ILE A 45 -6.37 10.19 2.06
N TYR A 46 -6.44 10.35 0.73
CA TYR A 46 -5.51 11.22 0.03
C TYR A 46 -6.04 12.64 0.01
N ASN A 47 -5.26 13.56 0.57
CA ASN A 47 -5.60 14.98 0.57
C ASN A 47 -4.98 15.63 -0.67
N HIS A 48 -5.82 16.03 -1.63
CA HIS A 48 -5.35 16.62 -2.89
C HIS A 48 -4.69 17.98 -2.71
N THR A 49 -5.07 18.72 -1.67
CA THR A 49 -4.51 20.04 -1.42
C THR A 49 -3.07 19.95 -0.90
N THR A 50 -2.85 19.07 0.08
CA THR A 50 -1.51 18.90 0.69
C THR A 50 -0.69 17.83 0.01
N GLN A 51 -1.31 16.99 -0.83
CA GLN A 51 -0.69 15.83 -1.47
C GLN A 51 -0.14 14.84 -0.44
N ARG A 52 -0.89 14.64 0.64
CA ARG A 52 -0.50 13.74 1.74
C ARG A 52 -1.60 12.73 2.02
N LEU A 53 -1.19 11.61 2.60
CA LEU A 53 -2.10 10.61 3.11
C LEU A 53 -2.43 10.94 4.56
N VAL A 54 -3.69 10.76 4.93
CA VAL A 54 -4.19 11.02 6.29
C VAL A 54 -4.95 9.80 6.78
N ALA A 55 -4.66 9.39 8.01
CA ALA A 55 -5.32 8.24 8.63
C ALA A 55 -5.48 8.46 10.13
N HIS A 56 -6.34 7.67 10.74
CA HIS A 56 -6.54 7.63 12.19
C HIS A 56 -6.07 6.30 12.74
N ILE A 57 -5.39 6.36 13.88
CA ILE A 57 -4.97 5.17 14.61
C ILE A 57 -5.42 5.32 16.05
N ASP A 58 -6.03 4.25 16.60
CA ASP A 58 -6.43 4.24 18.00
C ASP A 58 -5.18 4.40 18.88
N ILE A 59 -5.27 5.28 19.86
CA ILE A 59 -4.16 5.55 20.77
C ILE A 59 -3.69 4.32 21.53
N HIS A 60 -4.54 3.32 21.69
CA HIS A 60 -4.19 2.05 22.36
C HIS A 60 -3.51 1.05 21.42
N ASN A 61 -3.43 1.35 20.12
CA ASN A 61 -2.75 0.49 19.18
C ASN A 61 -1.23 0.57 19.43
N PRO A 62 -0.55 -0.57 19.68
CA PRO A 62 0.90 -0.56 19.93
C PRO A 62 1.72 0.11 18.84
N GLN A 63 1.20 0.16 17.62
CA GLN A 63 1.88 0.79 16.49
C GLN A 63 2.04 2.30 16.68
N VAL A 64 1.26 2.93 17.55
CA VAL A 64 1.38 4.37 17.84
C VAL A 64 2.81 4.72 18.26
N ALA A 65 3.51 3.82 18.96
CA ALA A 65 4.91 4.06 19.33
C ALA A 65 5.83 4.22 18.12
N HIS A 66 5.47 3.65 16.97
CA HIS A 66 6.20 3.79 15.71
C HIS A 66 5.81 5.05 14.94
N LEU A 67 4.77 5.76 15.35
CA LEU A 67 4.20 6.87 14.59
C LEU A 67 4.68 8.21 15.15
N GLN A 68 5.98 8.31 15.33
CA GLN A 68 6.62 9.53 15.77
C GLN A 68 7.04 10.37 14.55
N ASN A 69 7.24 11.66 14.77
CA ASN A 69 7.63 12.55 13.68
C ASN A 69 8.88 12.04 12.97
N ASP A 70 8.84 12.05 11.63
CA ASP A 70 9.89 11.59 10.73
C ASP A 70 10.18 10.09 10.76
N HIS A 71 9.43 9.29 11.51
CA HIS A 71 9.54 7.84 11.43
C HIS A 71 9.06 7.37 10.05
N GLU A 72 9.81 6.48 9.41
CA GLU A 72 9.46 5.96 8.09
C GLU A 72 8.46 4.83 8.20
N VAL A 73 7.42 4.88 7.37
CA VAL A 73 6.39 3.85 7.29
C VAL A 73 6.09 3.52 5.83
N THR A 74 5.53 2.35 5.61
CA THR A 74 5.01 1.95 4.31
C THR A 74 3.52 1.73 4.41
N VAL A 75 2.78 2.22 3.43
CA VAL A 75 1.34 1.97 3.33
C VAL A 75 1.08 1.21 2.04
N VAL A 76 0.33 0.12 2.16
CA VAL A 76 0.01 -0.75 1.03
C VAL A 76 -1.49 -0.67 0.76
N PHE A 77 -1.85 -0.45 -0.50
CA PHE A 77 -3.23 -0.46 -0.97
C PHE A 77 -3.38 -1.58 -1.97
N LYS A 78 -4.39 -2.43 -1.76
CA LYS A 78 -4.67 -3.54 -2.65
C LYS A 78 -5.90 -3.21 -3.48
N GLY A 79 -5.72 -3.14 -4.79
CA GLY A 79 -6.80 -2.98 -5.74
C GLY A 79 -7.43 -4.33 -6.10
N PRO A 80 -8.11 -4.41 -7.24
CA PRO A 80 -8.76 -5.64 -7.65
C PRO A 80 -7.76 -6.73 -7.97
N ASP A 81 -8.16 -7.97 -7.75
CA ASP A 81 -7.38 -9.14 -8.15
C ASP A 81 -8.28 -10.17 -8.80
N THR A 82 -7.68 -11.06 -9.57
CA THR A 82 -8.41 -12.15 -10.17
C THR A 82 -7.47 -13.33 -10.45
N TYR A 83 -8.01 -14.53 -10.28
CA TYR A 83 -7.31 -15.76 -10.63
C TYR A 83 -7.41 -16.00 -12.12
N ILE A 84 -6.29 -16.36 -12.75
CA ILE A 84 -6.24 -16.71 -14.16
C ILE A 84 -5.96 -18.20 -14.25
N SER A 85 -6.98 -18.96 -14.69
CA SER A 85 -6.83 -20.39 -14.90
C SER A 85 -6.01 -20.67 -16.16
N PRO A 86 -5.15 -21.72 -16.16
CA PRO A 86 -4.44 -22.10 -17.38
C PRO A 86 -5.37 -22.48 -18.53
N SER A 87 -6.63 -22.84 -18.25
CA SER A 87 -7.58 -23.25 -19.27
C SER A 87 -7.99 -22.15 -20.24
N VAL A 88 -7.75 -20.87 -19.90
CA VAL A 88 -8.08 -19.73 -20.80
C VAL A 88 -7.01 -19.53 -21.87
N TYR A 89 -5.87 -20.19 -21.79
CA TYR A 89 -4.78 -20.06 -22.76
C TYR A 89 -4.80 -21.15 -23.80
N LYS A 90 -4.37 -20.83 -25.01
CA LYS A 90 -4.24 -21.81 -26.10
C LYS A 90 -3.05 -22.74 -25.92
N THR A 91 -2.03 -22.29 -25.16
CA THR A 91 -0.83 -23.07 -24.86
C THR A 91 -0.82 -23.43 -23.38
N PRO A 92 -0.12 -24.49 -22.97
CA PRO A 92 0.01 -24.81 -21.56
C PRO A 92 0.63 -23.65 -20.80
N GLN A 93 -0.02 -23.22 -19.73
CA GLN A 93 0.40 -22.13 -18.88
C GLN A 93 0.24 -22.52 -17.41
N LEU A 94 1.01 -21.88 -16.53
CA LEU A 94 0.81 -22.03 -15.11
C LEU A 94 -0.35 -21.16 -14.63
N PRO A 95 -1.09 -21.59 -13.58
CA PRO A 95 -2.08 -20.73 -12.97
C PRO A 95 -1.41 -19.48 -12.39
N THR A 96 -2.10 -18.36 -12.42
CA THR A 96 -1.58 -17.11 -11.90
C THR A 96 -2.70 -16.21 -11.38
N TRP A 97 -2.33 -15.14 -10.72
CA TRP A 97 -3.23 -14.08 -10.27
C TRP A 97 -2.81 -12.76 -10.91
N ASN A 98 -3.78 -12.04 -11.43
CA ASN A 98 -3.58 -10.64 -11.79
C ASN A 98 -4.04 -9.78 -10.62
N TYR A 99 -3.25 -8.76 -10.28
CA TYR A 99 -3.56 -7.88 -9.16
C TYR A 99 -2.97 -6.50 -9.38
N ILE A 100 -3.50 -5.55 -8.62
CA ILE A 100 -2.99 -4.18 -8.57
C ILE A 100 -2.69 -3.87 -7.11
N ILE A 101 -1.46 -3.49 -6.84
CA ILE A 101 -1.03 -3.11 -5.48
C ILE A 101 -0.20 -1.83 -5.57
N VAL A 102 -0.46 -0.92 -4.63
CA VAL A 102 0.30 0.32 -4.49
C VAL A 102 1.04 0.27 -3.16
N HIS A 103 2.35 0.47 -3.21
CA HIS A 103 3.19 0.66 -2.03
C HIS A 103 3.67 2.10 -1.98
N LEU A 104 3.45 2.77 -0.87
CA LEU A 104 3.94 4.12 -0.65
C LEU A 104 4.77 4.14 0.63
N THR A 105 5.99 4.65 0.54
CA THR A 105 6.84 4.84 1.70
C THR A 105 6.95 6.33 1.97
N GLY A 106 6.81 6.71 3.22
CA GLY A 106 6.88 8.10 3.60
C GLY A 106 7.18 8.27 5.08
N LYS A 107 7.22 9.51 5.49
CA LYS A 107 7.51 9.86 6.89
C LYS A 107 6.25 10.30 7.59
N VAL A 108 6.14 9.90 8.84
CA VAL A 108 4.99 10.24 9.69
C VAL A 108 5.08 11.68 10.15
N ARG A 109 3.94 12.34 10.14
CA ARG A 109 3.76 13.65 10.78
C ARG A 109 2.51 13.57 11.64
N PRO A 110 2.65 13.39 12.96
CA PRO A 110 1.48 13.35 13.84
C PRO A 110 0.72 14.67 13.82
N ILE A 111 -0.62 14.55 13.86
CA ILE A 111 -1.51 15.71 13.97
C ILE A 111 -2.43 15.46 15.17
N ASP A 112 -2.66 16.48 15.95
CA ASP A 112 -3.59 16.40 17.07
C ASP A 112 -4.98 16.89 16.68
#